data_c22046b1ec074c14a60b564e15d1c30e
#
_entry.id   c22046b1ec074c14a60b564e15d1c30e
#
_cell.length_a   1.000
_cell.length_b   1.000
_cell.length_c   1.000
_cell.angle_alpha   90.00
_cell.angle_beta   90.00
_cell.angle_gamma   90.00
#
_symmetry.space_group_name_H-M   'P 1'
#
loop_
_entity.id
_entity.type
_entity.pdbx_description
1 polymer ?
#
loop_
_entity_poly.entity_id
_entity_poly.type
_entity_poly.pdbx_seq_one_letter_code
_entity_poly.pdbx_strand_id
1 'polypeptide(L)'
;SVGSGDRGKLERAWAAMTDRFPSTTFAAQSALLAAKSFQMTDKPDAAKAALQWASESASDQGSAQLARLRLANLQAQQKAFDEALKTLSKPFDPAFAGLASDVQGDIFAAQNKSQEAIKAYSDAWRQLEENAEYRRLVAAKLNALGQDPEAAKGASK
;
A
#
# COMPACT_ATOMS: atom_id res chain seq x y z
N SER A 1 5.49 -13.14 -22.83
CA SER A 1 4.38 -13.83 -22.13
C SER A 1 4.96 -14.91 -21.24
N VAL A 2 4.87 -14.73 -19.94
CA VAL A 2 5.23 -15.76 -18.96
C VAL A 2 4.19 -16.87 -19.09
N GLY A 3 4.62 -18.06 -19.52
CA GLY A 3 3.72 -19.18 -19.80
C GLY A 3 2.98 -19.66 -18.56
N SER A 4 1.79 -20.24 -18.75
CA SER A 4 0.94 -20.75 -17.65
C SER A 4 1.64 -21.79 -16.75
N GLY A 5 2.67 -22.47 -17.26
CA GLY A 5 3.49 -23.42 -16.50
C GLY A 5 4.41 -22.78 -15.44
N ASP A 6 4.87 -21.54 -15.68
CA ASP A 6 5.71 -20.83 -14.70
C ASP A 6 4.91 -20.25 -13.53
N ARG A 7 3.64 -19.99 -13.74
CA ARG A 7 2.72 -19.45 -12.71
C ARG A 7 2.41 -20.45 -11.62
N GLY A 8 2.12 -21.70 -11.99
CA GLY A 8 1.90 -22.77 -11.02
C GLY A 8 3.16 -23.14 -10.26
N LYS A 9 4.34 -22.94 -10.86
CA LYS A 9 5.63 -23.10 -10.19
C LYS A 9 5.84 -22.03 -9.14
N LEU A 10 5.49 -20.76 -9.43
CA LEU A 10 5.62 -19.65 -8.49
C LEU A 10 4.69 -19.81 -7.28
N GLU A 11 3.44 -20.22 -7.51
CA GLU A 11 2.48 -20.51 -6.43
C GLU A 11 2.98 -21.64 -5.51
N ARG A 12 3.47 -22.72 -6.09
CA ARG A 12 4.04 -23.85 -5.34
C ARG A 12 5.34 -23.46 -4.62
N ALA A 13 6.20 -22.69 -5.26
CA ALA A 13 7.45 -22.22 -4.66
C ALA A 13 7.17 -21.28 -3.49
N TRP A 14 6.19 -20.39 -3.62
CA TRP A 14 5.76 -19.51 -2.54
C TRP A 14 5.18 -20.32 -1.36
N ALA A 15 4.25 -21.24 -1.62
CA ALA A 15 3.66 -22.10 -0.59
C ALA A 15 4.73 -22.94 0.14
N ALA A 16 5.65 -23.56 -0.61
CA ALA A 16 6.74 -24.34 -0.03
C ALA A 16 7.70 -23.50 0.82
N MET A 17 7.92 -22.24 0.42
CA MET A 17 8.84 -21.35 1.11
C MET A 17 8.23 -20.78 2.39
N THR A 18 6.97 -20.43 2.40
CA THR A 18 6.24 -19.98 3.60
C THR A 18 6.10 -21.10 4.63
N ASP A 19 6.01 -22.35 4.17
CA ASP A 19 5.92 -23.52 5.05
C ASP A 19 7.29 -23.87 5.67
N ARG A 20 8.37 -23.81 4.89
CA ARG A 20 9.72 -24.20 5.34
C ARG A 20 10.53 -23.10 6.02
N PHE A 21 10.33 -21.83 5.62
CA PHE A 21 11.15 -20.69 6.04
C PHE A 21 10.30 -19.46 6.38
N PRO A 22 9.34 -19.56 7.31
CA PRO A 22 8.34 -18.52 7.54
C PRO A 22 8.93 -17.21 8.08
N SER A 23 10.11 -17.23 8.67
CA SER A 23 10.71 -16.07 9.37
C SER A 23 11.91 -15.48 8.64
N THR A 24 12.09 -15.73 7.34
CA THR A 24 13.24 -15.21 6.60
C THR A 24 12.85 -13.98 5.77
N THR A 25 13.78 -13.01 5.65
CA THR A 25 13.65 -11.87 4.73
C THR A 25 13.40 -12.33 3.30
N PHE A 26 14.00 -13.45 2.90
CA PHE A 26 13.82 -14.06 1.58
C PHE A 26 12.37 -14.52 1.35
N ALA A 27 11.72 -15.10 2.35
CA ALA A 27 10.29 -15.49 2.27
C ALA A 27 9.39 -14.26 2.11
N ALA A 28 9.64 -13.18 2.83
CA ALA A 28 8.91 -11.92 2.71
C ALA A 28 9.06 -11.30 1.31
N GLN A 29 10.28 -11.23 0.78
CA GLN A 29 10.55 -10.72 -0.56
C GLN A 29 9.88 -11.58 -1.64
N SER A 30 9.87 -12.89 -1.46
CA SER A 30 9.21 -13.82 -2.37
C SER A 30 7.69 -13.69 -2.34
N ALA A 31 7.10 -13.45 -1.17
CA ALA A 31 5.68 -13.17 -1.05
C ALA A 31 5.29 -11.86 -1.76
N LEU A 32 6.11 -10.82 -1.62
CA LEU A 32 5.90 -9.55 -2.33
C LEU A 32 6.00 -9.71 -3.85
N LEU A 33 6.94 -10.51 -4.33
CA LEU A 33 7.10 -10.80 -5.75
C LEU A 33 5.95 -11.67 -6.27
N ALA A 34 5.54 -12.69 -5.51
CA ALA A 34 4.39 -13.52 -5.83
C ALA A 34 3.10 -12.69 -5.92
N ALA A 35 2.88 -11.80 -4.97
CA ALA A 35 1.72 -10.90 -4.98
C ALA A 35 1.67 -10.04 -6.24
N LYS A 36 2.80 -9.47 -6.66
CA LYS A 36 2.90 -8.71 -7.91
C LYS A 36 2.54 -9.57 -9.13
N SER A 37 3.05 -10.80 -9.19
CA SER A 37 2.74 -11.74 -10.28
C SER A 37 1.26 -12.12 -10.29
N PHE A 38 0.65 -12.35 -9.13
CA PHE A 38 -0.78 -12.63 -9.01
C PHE A 38 -1.66 -11.46 -9.47
N GLN A 39 -1.28 -10.23 -9.15
CA GLN A 39 -1.98 -9.03 -9.65
C GLN A 39 -1.89 -8.93 -11.19
N MET A 40 -0.72 -9.18 -11.77
CA MET A 40 -0.52 -9.17 -13.23
C MET A 40 -1.27 -10.29 -13.95
N THR A 41 -1.66 -11.35 -13.26
CA THR A 41 -2.35 -12.52 -13.80
C THR A 41 -3.82 -12.61 -13.42
N ASP A 42 -4.37 -11.51 -12.90
CA ASP A 42 -5.77 -11.40 -12.46
C ASP A 42 -6.18 -12.46 -11.42
N LYS A 43 -5.31 -12.65 -10.42
CA LYS A 43 -5.55 -13.50 -9.26
C LYS A 43 -5.55 -12.67 -7.97
N PRO A 44 -6.54 -11.81 -7.74
CA PRO A 44 -6.53 -10.86 -6.63
C PRO A 44 -6.57 -11.54 -5.26
N ASP A 45 -7.25 -12.68 -5.11
CA ASP A 45 -7.33 -13.40 -3.84
C ASP A 45 -5.98 -14.00 -3.45
N ALA A 46 -5.25 -14.56 -4.41
CA ALA A 46 -3.88 -15.06 -4.18
C ALA A 46 -2.91 -13.92 -3.86
N ALA A 47 -3.03 -12.78 -4.52
CA ALA A 47 -2.27 -11.58 -4.22
C ALA A 47 -2.56 -11.07 -2.80
N LYS A 48 -3.82 -11.01 -2.40
CA LYS A 48 -4.25 -10.61 -1.06
C LYS A 48 -3.65 -11.53 0.00
N ALA A 49 -3.73 -12.85 -0.19
CA ALA A 49 -3.18 -13.83 0.75
C ALA A 49 -1.66 -13.70 0.90
N ALA A 50 -0.92 -13.50 -0.20
CA ALA A 50 0.53 -13.32 -0.18
C ALA A 50 0.94 -12.02 0.55
N LEU A 51 0.22 -10.92 0.30
CA LEU A 51 0.47 -9.64 0.98
C LEU A 51 0.12 -9.68 2.46
N GLN A 52 -0.98 -10.32 2.81
CA GLN A 52 -1.37 -10.49 4.21
C GLN A 52 -0.32 -11.30 4.97
N TRP A 53 0.10 -12.43 4.41
CA TRP A 53 1.15 -13.23 5.01
C TRP A 53 2.45 -12.41 5.21
N ALA A 54 2.91 -11.67 4.19
CA ALA A 54 4.11 -10.84 4.29
C ALA A 54 3.98 -9.71 5.33
N SER A 55 2.80 -9.12 5.45
CA SER A 55 2.54 -8.05 6.44
C SER A 55 2.58 -8.54 7.89
N GLU A 56 2.27 -9.81 8.12
CA GLU A 56 2.19 -10.43 9.44
C GLU A 56 3.46 -11.20 9.81
N SER A 57 4.13 -11.82 8.83
CA SER A 57 5.19 -12.79 9.03
C SER A 57 6.60 -12.31 8.65
N ALA A 58 6.73 -11.17 7.95
CA ALA A 58 8.03 -10.66 7.58
C ALA A 58 8.88 -10.33 8.81
N SER A 59 10.11 -10.82 8.85
CA SER A 59 11.04 -10.56 9.93
C SER A 59 11.56 -9.13 9.98
N ASP A 60 11.61 -8.44 8.84
CA ASP A 60 11.98 -7.03 8.76
C ASP A 60 10.76 -6.13 8.66
N GLN A 61 10.79 -5.02 9.38
CA GLN A 61 9.69 -4.05 9.45
C GLN A 61 9.42 -3.36 8.10
N GLY A 62 10.46 -3.14 7.30
CA GLY A 62 10.32 -2.52 5.99
C GLY A 62 9.47 -3.37 5.05
N SER A 63 9.77 -4.65 4.92
CA SER A 63 8.98 -5.59 4.10
C SER A 63 7.55 -5.75 4.62
N ALA A 64 7.36 -5.82 5.94
CA ALA A 64 6.04 -5.91 6.55
C ALA A 64 5.18 -4.67 6.24
N GLN A 65 5.74 -3.48 6.37
CA GLN A 65 5.05 -2.21 6.10
C GLN A 65 4.76 -2.04 4.61
N LEU A 66 5.71 -2.40 3.74
CA LEU A 66 5.49 -2.38 2.29
C LEU A 66 4.37 -3.33 1.88
N ALA A 67 4.34 -4.56 2.43
CA ALA A 67 3.27 -5.52 2.19
C ALA A 67 1.91 -4.99 2.65
N ARG A 68 1.87 -4.39 3.83
CA ARG A 68 0.65 -3.78 4.39
C ARG A 68 0.13 -2.63 3.53
N LEU A 69 1.02 -1.77 3.03
CA LEU A 69 0.66 -0.68 2.13
C LEU A 69 0.07 -1.20 0.81
N ARG A 70 0.71 -2.22 0.21
CA ARG A 70 0.21 -2.85 -1.01
C ARG A 70 -1.11 -3.58 -0.81
N LEU A 71 -1.28 -4.22 0.36
CA LEU A 71 -2.54 -4.88 0.74
C LEU A 71 -3.68 -3.87 0.81
N ALA A 72 -3.47 -2.72 1.47
CA ALA A 72 -4.47 -1.67 1.55
C ALA A 72 -4.84 -1.11 0.16
N ASN A 73 -3.86 -0.92 -0.72
CA ASN A 73 -4.11 -0.52 -2.11
C ASN A 73 -4.99 -1.55 -2.85
N LEU A 74 -4.68 -2.84 -2.71
CA LEU A 74 -5.45 -3.90 -3.36
C LEU A 74 -6.88 -3.95 -2.82
N GLN A 75 -7.07 -3.84 -1.51
CA GLN A 75 -8.39 -3.78 -0.88
C GLN A 75 -9.18 -2.55 -1.35
N ALA A 76 -8.54 -1.40 -1.48
CA ALA A 76 -9.17 -0.18 -2.02
C ALA A 76 -9.60 -0.35 -3.49
N GLN A 77 -8.77 -0.98 -4.32
CA GLN A 77 -9.13 -1.30 -5.71
C GLN A 77 -10.35 -2.24 -5.80
N GLN A 78 -10.49 -3.14 -4.85
CA GLN A 78 -11.64 -4.03 -4.71
C GLN A 78 -12.85 -3.35 -4.04
N LYS A 79 -12.77 -2.05 -3.74
CA LYS A 79 -13.77 -1.27 -3.01
C LYS A 79 -14.05 -1.78 -1.58
N ALA A 80 -13.15 -2.58 -1.02
CA ALA A 80 -13.17 -3.03 0.37
C ALA A 80 -12.58 -1.93 1.28
N PHE A 81 -13.23 -0.76 1.31
CA PHE A 81 -12.68 0.46 1.92
C PHE A 81 -12.47 0.33 3.43
N ASP A 82 -13.39 -0.29 4.15
CA ASP A 82 -13.27 -0.47 5.60
C ASP A 82 -12.10 -1.40 5.95
N GLU A 83 -11.92 -2.49 5.19
CA GLU A 83 -10.74 -3.36 5.33
C GLU A 83 -9.44 -2.60 5.03
N ALA A 84 -9.42 -1.80 3.97
CA ALA A 84 -8.24 -1.01 3.59
C ALA A 84 -7.86 0.00 4.68
N LEU A 85 -8.84 0.73 5.22
CA LEU A 85 -8.60 1.67 6.32
C LEU A 85 -8.12 0.95 7.59
N LYS A 86 -8.67 -0.23 7.90
CA LYS A 86 -8.19 -1.06 9.01
C LYS A 86 -6.74 -1.50 8.81
N THR A 87 -6.39 -1.92 7.60
CA THR A 87 -5.01 -2.29 7.23
C THR A 87 -4.04 -1.12 7.41
N LEU A 88 -4.48 0.12 7.16
CA LEU A 88 -3.68 1.33 7.32
C LEU A 88 -3.67 1.89 8.76
N SER A 89 -4.49 1.38 9.68
CA SER A 89 -4.67 1.97 11.02
C SER A 89 -3.46 1.83 11.93
N LYS A 90 -2.67 0.77 11.77
CA LYS A 90 -1.42 0.60 12.52
C LYS A 90 -0.37 1.60 12.00
N PRO A 91 0.35 2.30 12.88
CA PRO A 91 1.36 3.29 12.48
C PRO A 91 2.38 2.75 11.48
N PHE A 92 2.88 3.64 10.63
CA PHE A 92 3.97 3.40 9.69
C PHE A 92 5.20 4.18 10.09
N ASP A 93 6.38 3.65 9.77
CA ASP A 93 7.63 4.40 9.89
C ASP A 93 7.64 5.61 8.94
N PRO A 94 8.45 6.64 9.20
CA PRO A 94 8.50 7.84 8.38
C PRO A 94 8.72 7.55 6.89
N ALA A 95 9.44 6.49 6.54
CA ALA A 95 9.67 6.08 5.15
C ALA A 95 8.37 5.70 4.40
N PHE A 96 7.32 5.27 5.10
CA PHE A 96 6.06 4.80 4.52
C PHE A 96 4.86 5.66 4.90
N ALA A 97 4.97 6.49 5.91
CA ALA A 97 3.84 7.24 6.48
C ALA A 97 3.15 8.13 5.44
N GLY A 98 3.91 8.85 4.62
CA GLY A 98 3.37 9.69 3.56
C GLY A 98 2.60 8.92 2.49
N LEU A 99 3.12 7.76 2.10
CA LEU A 99 2.44 6.87 1.14
C LEU A 99 1.15 6.30 1.73
N ALA A 100 1.15 5.93 3.00
CA ALA A 100 -0.03 5.43 3.69
C ALA A 100 -1.13 6.51 3.79
N SER A 101 -0.75 7.74 4.10
CA SER A 101 -1.67 8.89 4.13
C SER A 101 -2.26 9.19 2.74
N ASP A 102 -1.48 9.05 1.67
CA ASP A 102 -1.96 9.21 0.30
C ASP A 102 -3.01 8.14 -0.05
N VAL A 103 -2.76 6.88 0.30
CA VAL A 103 -3.74 5.79 0.10
C VAL A 103 -5.03 6.04 0.89
N GLN A 104 -4.94 6.53 2.13
CA GLN A 104 -6.12 6.94 2.90
C GLN A 104 -6.91 8.03 2.18
N GLY A 105 -6.22 9.03 1.64
CA GLY A 105 -6.83 10.08 0.85
C GLY A 105 -7.59 9.54 -0.36
N ASP A 106 -6.99 8.61 -1.10
CA ASP A 106 -7.63 7.94 -2.24
C ASP A 106 -8.89 7.18 -1.84
N ILE A 107 -8.86 6.49 -0.69
CA ILE A 107 -10.02 5.77 -0.15
C ILE A 107 -11.14 6.74 0.21
N PHE A 108 -10.85 7.81 0.93
CA PHE A 108 -11.85 8.81 1.30
C PHE A 108 -12.42 9.54 0.08
N ALA A 109 -11.59 9.86 -0.90
CA ALA A 109 -12.04 10.46 -2.17
C ALA A 109 -13.00 9.52 -2.92
N ALA A 110 -12.68 8.22 -2.97
CA ALA A 110 -13.54 7.21 -3.59
C ALA A 110 -14.89 7.02 -2.85
N GLN A 111 -14.93 7.35 -1.57
CA GLN A 111 -16.15 7.37 -0.75
C GLN A 111 -16.89 8.71 -0.79
N ASN A 112 -16.44 9.68 -1.59
CA ASN A 112 -16.95 11.08 -1.64
C ASN A 112 -16.83 11.82 -0.29
N LYS A 113 -15.88 11.43 0.55
CA LYS A 113 -15.56 12.07 1.82
C LYS A 113 -14.47 13.11 1.61
N SER A 114 -14.83 14.24 1.01
CA SER A 114 -13.86 15.25 0.54
C SER A 114 -13.02 15.86 1.65
N GLN A 115 -13.59 16.14 2.82
CA GLN A 115 -12.87 16.74 3.94
C GLN A 115 -11.81 15.78 4.53
N GLU A 116 -12.16 14.52 4.69
CA GLU A 116 -11.25 13.47 5.15
C GLU A 116 -10.15 13.21 4.11
N ALA A 117 -10.51 13.23 2.83
CA ALA A 117 -9.54 13.11 1.74
C ALA A 117 -8.53 14.27 1.74
N ILE A 118 -8.99 15.51 1.87
CA ILE A 118 -8.14 16.70 1.97
C ILE A 118 -7.18 16.58 3.17
N LYS A 119 -7.69 16.17 4.32
CA LYS A 119 -6.85 15.99 5.51
C LYS A 119 -5.77 14.93 5.27
N ALA A 120 -6.13 13.77 4.73
CA ALA A 120 -5.20 12.69 4.48
C ALA A 120 -4.14 13.08 3.43
N TYR A 121 -4.52 13.72 2.34
CA TYR A 121 -3.58 14.20 1.34
C TYR A 121 -2.68 15.34 1.87
N SER A 122 -3.19 16.20 2.74
CA SER A 122 -2.38 17.23 3.39
C SER A 122 -1.33 16.64 4.31
N ASP A 123 -1.67 15.59 5.05
CA ASP A 123 -0.72 14.83 5.85
C ASP A 123 0.33 14.14 4.97
N ALA A 124 -0.09 13.50 3.87
CA ALA A 124 0.81 12.90 2.90
C ALA A 124 1.79 13.93 2.31
N TRP A 125 1.28 15.08 1.91
CA TRP A 125 2.09 16.15 1.32
C TRP A 125 3.16 16.66 2.27
N ARG A 126 2.87 16.79 3.56
CA ARG A 126 3.84 17.15 4.60
C ARG A 126 4.87 16.04 4.84
N GLN A 127 4.41 14.80 4.94
CA GLN A 127 5.26 13.64 5.22
C GLN A 127 6.17 13.23 4.04
N LEU A 128 5.83 13.64 2.81
CA LEU A 128 6.60 13.39 1.59
C LEU A 128 7.55 14.54 1.24
N GLU A 129 7.94 15.36 2.19
CA GLU A 129 8.73 16.58 1.95
C GLU A 129 10.01 16.34 1.15
N GLU A 130 10.68 15.21 1.36
CA GLU A 130 11.91 14.82 0.67
C GLU A 130 11.69 14.14 -0.69
N ASN A 131 10.44 13.82 -1.06
CA ASN A 131 10.10 13.19 -2.34
C ASN A 131 9.32 14.14 -3.23
N ALA A 132 10.03 15.01 -3.95
CA ALA A 132 9.44 16.08 -4.75
C ALA A 132 8.50 15.58 -5.86
N GLU A 133 8.80 14.46 -6.51
CA GLU A 133 7.95 13.91 -7.58
C GLU A 133 6.63 13.37 -7.04
N TYR A 134 6.67 12.58 -5.99
CA TYR A 134 5.47 12.03 -5.37
C TYR A 134 4.62 13.13 -4.72
N ARG A 135 5.29 14.11 -4.12
CA ARG A 135 4.64 15.28 -3.53
C ARG A 135 3.84 16.10 -4.56
N ARG A 136 4.33 16.21 -5.81
CA ARG A 136 3.58 16.85 -6.91
C ARG A 136 2.30 16.10 -7.25
N LEU A 137 2.34 14.76 -7.22
CA LEU A 137 1.15 13.93 -7.43
C LEU A 137 0.09 14.19 -6.35
N VAL A 138 0.49 14.23 -5.09
CA VAL A 138 -0.39 14.55 -3.96
C VAL A 138 -0.94 15.98 -4.06
N ALA A 139 -0.11 16.93 -4.45
CA ALA A 139 -0.54 18.31 -4.70
C ALA A 139 -1.62 18.40 -5.78
N ALA A 140 -1.47 17.64 -6.87
CA ALA A 140 -2.50 17.56 -7.92
C ALA A 140 -3.83 17.01 -7.38
N LYS A 141 -3.80 16.02 -6.51
CA LYS A 141 -5.00 15.46 -5.85
C LYS A 141 -5.67 16.50 -4.94
N LEU A 142 -4.89 17.26 -4.16
CA LEU A 142 -5.41 18.36 -3.34
C LEU A 142 -6.04 19.45 -4.20
N ASN A 143 -5.37 19.89 -5.25
CA ASN A 143 -5.91 20.89 -6.18
C ASN A 143 -7.22 20.44 -6.83
N ALA A 144 -7.34 19.15 -7.17
CA ALA A 144 -8.58 18.58 -7.71
C ALA A 144 -9.75 18.67 -6.72
N LEU A 145 -9.46 18.70 -5.42
CA LEU A 145 -10.44 18.91 -4.34
C LEU A 145 -10.61 20.40 -3.96
N GLY A 146 -9.99 21.31 -4.71
CA GLY A 146 -10.08 22.76 -4.46
C GLY A 146 -9.19 23.25 -3.31
N GLN A 147 -8.20 22.46 -2.90
CA GLN A 147 -7.30 22.79 -1.79
C GLN A 147 -5.89 23.10 -2.30
N ASP A 148 -5.36 24.27 -1.89
CA ASP A 148 -3.97 24.61 -2.14
C ASP A 148 -3.05 23.87 -1.15
N PRO A 149 -2.07 23.06 -1.64
CA PRO A 149 -1.12 22.37 -0.77
C PRO A 149 -0.32 23.30 0.14
N GLU A 150 0.03 24.49 -0.32
CA GLU A 150 0.82 25.46 0.45
C GLU A 150 0.00 26.11 1.59
N ALA A 151 -1.32 26.18 1.46
CA ALA A 151 -2.20 26.68 2.53
C ALA A 151 -2.15 25.78 3.78
N ALA A 152 -1.79 24.51 3.65
CA ALA A 152 -1.63 23.58 4.75
C ALA A 152 -0.43 23.91 5.65
N LYS A 153 0.54 24.70 5.18
CA LYS A 153 1.68 25.17 5.98
C LYS A 153 1.29 26.22 7.02
N GLY A 154 0.22 26.95 6.80
CA GLY A 154 -0.22 28.06 7.67
C GLY A 154 -1.05 27.65 8.87
N ALA A 155 -1.56 26.42 8.94
CA ALA A 155 -2.46 25.97 10.00
C ALA A 155 -1.76 25.39 11.25
N SER A 156 -0.42 25.44 11.29
CA SER A 156 0.41 24.94 12.41
C SER A 156 1.16 26.07 13.10
N LYS A 157 0.46 27.16 13.46
CA LYS A 157 0.94 28.15 14.41
C LYS A 157 0.01 28.23 15.61
#